data_84caef9343c7d0f98f08b77516d70d11
#
_entry.id   84caef9343c7d0f98f08b77516d70d11
#
_cell.length_a   1.000
_cell.length_b   1.000
_cell.length_c   1.000
_cell.angle_alpha   90.00
_cell.angle_beta   90.00
_cell.angle_gamma   90.00
#
_symmetry.space_group_name_H-M   'P 1'
#
loop_
_entity.id
_entity.type
_entity.pdbx_description
1 polymer ?
#
loop_
_entity_poly.entity_id
_entity_poly.type
_entity_poly.pdbx_seq_one_letter_code
_entity_poly.pdbx_strand_id
1 'polypeptide(L)'
;FSLENDLLPKLIKQKKINGVLFEDFFIDIGSKPYFKVASKQLKQHFEKPAVFLDRDGVINYDYGYVHKLKNFKFRPGVLSGLKYLQNRKYFLFIVTNQAGIGKKKFKESEFFKLHKEINNKLKKINIFFDNIQYSPFHPNAKIKKYKKNSLMRKPGNKMINNIMLNWDLNYRKSFMIGDKITDKLAARKSKIKFFYAERNFYKQVKSIINNY
;
A
#
# COMPACT_ATOMS: atom_id res chain seq x y z
N PHE A 1 -27.16 36.43 18.60
CA PHE A 1 -27.07 35.38 19.66
C PHE A 1 -26.01 34.35 19.23
N SER A 2 -24.96 34.20 20.01
CA SER A 2 -23.87 33.26 19.81
C SER A 2 -23.94 32.15 20.85
N LEU A 3 -23.82 30.90 20.39
CA LEU A 3 -23.75 29.75 21.29
C LEU A 3 -22.55 29.90 22.25
N GLU A 4 -21.39 30.22 21.70
CA GLU A 4 -20.11 30.27 22.40
C GLU A 4 -20.00 31.47 23.33
N ASN A 5 -20.49 32.63 22.90
CA ASN A 5 -20.31 33.90 23.63
C ASN A 5 -21.47 34.22 24.58
N ASP A 6 -22.68 33.81 24.22
CA ASP A 6 -23.88 34.22 24.97
C ASP A 6 -24.48 33.11 25.83
N LEU A 7 -24.48 31.86 25.36
CA LEU A 7 -25.16 30.75 26.04
C LEU A 7 -24.20 29.89 26.88
N LEU A 8 -23.11 29.40 26.30
CA LEU A 8 -22.18 28.49 27.01
C LEU A 8 -21.63 29.10 28.30
N PRO A 9 -21.18 30.36 28.35
CA PRO A 9 -20.71 30.96 29.60
C PRO A 9 -21.76 30.98 30.71
N LYS A 10 -23.04 31.22 30.36
CA LYS A 10 -24.14 31.20 31.33
C LYS A 10 -24.39 29.79 31.88
N LEU A 11 -24.40 28.77 30.98
CA LEU A 11 -24.59 27.37 31.39
C LEU A 11 -23.43 26.86 32.27
N ILE A 12 -22.20 27.27 31.97
CA ILE A 12 -21.01 26.93 32.77
C ILE A 12 -21.14 27.53 34.18
N LYS A 13 -21.48 28.84 34.30
CA LYS A 13 -21.71 29.48 35.59
C LYS A 13 -22.81 28.80 36.40
N GLN A 14 -23.84 28.31 35.73
CA GLN A 14 -24.96 27.59 36.36
C GLN A 14 -24.66 26.10 36.61
N LYS A 15 -23.48 25.58 36.27
CA LYS A 15 -23.10 24.15 36.35
C LYS A 15 -24.09 23.20 35.64
N LYS A 16 -24.71 23.70 34.54
CA LYS A 16 -25.72 22.98 33.76
C LYS A 16 -25.14 22.34 32.49
N ILE A 17 -23.84 22.37 32.32
CA ILE A 17 -23.15 21.78 31.17
C ILE A 17 -21.93 20.99 31.64
N ASN A 18 -21.69 19.82 31.02
CA ASN A 18 -20.49 19.02 31.20
C ASN A 18 -19.70 19.03 29.91
N GLY A 19 -18.36 19.12 30.01
CA GLY A 19 -17.45 18.97 28.89
C GLY A 19 -16.78 17.60 28.93
N VAL A 20 -16.53 17.03 27.76
CA VAL A 20 -15.70 15.84 27.59
C VAL A 20 -14.51 16.24 26.73
N LEU A 21 -13.31 15.96 27.23
CA LEU A 21 -12.08 16.22 26.47
C LEU A 21 -11.84 15.07 25.50
N PHE A 22 -11.67 15.40 24.20
CA PHE A 22 -11.21 14.49 23.17
C PHE A 22 -9.81 14.91 22.72
N GLU A 23 -8.87 13.96 22.67
CA GLU A 23 -7.50 14.22 22.20
C GLU A 23 -7.30 13.81 20.74
N ASP A 24 -8.35 13.35 20.06
CA ASP A 24 -8.31 12.96 18.66
C ASP A 24 -8.19 14.17 17.73
N PHE A 25 -7.75 13.89 16.49
CA PHE A 25 -7.64 14.91 15.46
C PHE A 25 -9.01 15.55 15.19
N PHE A 26 -9.10 16.85 15.41
CA PHE A 26 -10.27 17.66 15.10
C PHE A 26 -9.89 18.79 14.14
N ILE A 27 -10.76 19.09 13.18
CA ILE A 27 -10.59 20.20 12.25
C ILE A 27 -11.93 20.87 11.98
N ASP A 28 -11.99 22.17 12.19
CA ASP A 28 -13.14 23.01 11.82
C ASP A 28 -13.05 23.38 10.34
N ILE A 29 -14.13 23.15 9.60
CA ILE A 29 -14.29 23.48 8.18
C ILE A 29 -15.47 24.46 7.94
N GLY A 30 -16.03 25.03 9.02
CA GLY A 30 -17.23 25.86 8.97
C GLY A 30 -17.04 27.23 8.29
N SER A 31 -15.81 27.69 8.05
CA SER A 31 -15.54 28.95 7.36
C SER A 31 -14.56 28.80 6.20
N LYS A 32 -14.70 29.69 5.17
CA LYS A 32 -13.85 29.65 3.95
C LYS A 32 -12.33 29.71 4.25
N PRO A 33 -11.82 30.52 5.19
CA PRO A 33 -10.39 30.51 5.52
C PRO A 33 -9.94 29.14 6.07
N TYR A 34 -10.71 28.57 7.00
CA TYR A 34 -10.38 27.27 7.60
C TYR A 34 -10.45 26.12 6.60
N PHE A 35 -11.34 26.16 5.60
CA PHE A 35 -11.42 25.15 4.55
C PHE A 35 -10.10 24.96 3.78
N LYS A 36 -9.40 26.07 3.45
CA LYS A 36 -8.09 26.02 2.78
C LYS A 36 -7.01 25.38 3.67
N VAL A 37 -7.00 25.77 4.94
CA VAL A 37 -6.05 25.21 5.93
C VAL A 37 -6.36 23.75 6.21
N ALA A 38 -7.66 23.41 6.33
CA ALA A 38 -8.14 22.06 6.54
C ALA A 38 -7.64 21.08 5.48
N SER A 39 -7.71 21.44 4.20
CA SER A 39 -7.24 20.59 3.09
C SER A 39 -5.77 20.17 3.27
N LYS A 40 -4.91 21.08 3.73
CA LYS A 40 -3.48 20.78 3.99
C LYS A 40 -3.31 19.91 5.25
N GLN A 41 -4.03 20.24 6.33
CA GLN A 41 -3.93 19.51 7.61
C GLN A 41 -4.48 18.09 7.48
N LEU A 42 -5.61 17.89 6.78
CA LEU A 42 -6.16 16.57 6.47
C LEU A 42 -5.16 15.71 5.70
N LYS A 43 -4.57 16.28 4.65
CA LYS A 43 -3.54 15.57 3.88
C LYS A 43 -2.37 15.14 4.76
N GLN A 44 -1.83 16.04 5.58
CA GLN A 44 -0.72 15.73 6.49
C GLN A 44 -1.08 14.69 7.55
N HIS A 45 -2.32 14.72 8.05
CA HIS A 45 -2.80 13.79 9.06
C HIS A 45 -3.01 12.38 8.50
N PHE A 46 -3.56 12.27 7.29
CA PHE A 46 -3.86 10.99 6.65
C PHE A 46 -2.71 10.44 5.79
N GLU A 47 -1.71 11.27 5.46
CA GLU A 47 -0.54 10.85 4.69
C GLU A 47 0.27 9.80 5.45
N LYS A 48 0.38 8.60 4.86
CA LYS A 48 1.13 7.49 5.45
C LYS A 48 2.22 7.02 4.51
N PRO A 49 3.33 6.51 5.04
CA PRO A 49 4.33 5.85 4.21
C PRO A 49 3.79 4.55 3.62
N ALA A 50 4.32 4.14 2.49
CA ALA A 50 3.93 2.95 1.77
C ALA A 50 5.13 2.05 1.45
N VAL A 51 4.88 0.74 1.47
CA VAL A 51 5.82 -0.24 0.93
C VAL A 51 5.21 -0.90 -0.29
N PHE A 52 5.91 -0.77 -1.41
CA PHE A 52 5.58 -1.43 -2.67
C PHE A 52 6.37 -2.73 -2.77
N LEU A 53 5.68 -3.84 -2.90
CA LEU A 53 6.27 -5.16 -2.87
C LEU A 53 6.06 -5.87 -4.20
N ASP A 54 7.12 -6.39 -4.83
CA ASP A 54 6.90 -7.45 -5.79
C ASP A 54 6.36 -8.67 -5.06
N ARG A 55 5.67 -9.53 -5.78
CA ARG A 55 5.09 -10.73 -5.20
C ARG A 55 6.06 -11.90 -5.22
N ASP A 56 6.36 -12.38 -6.45
CA ASP A 56 7.19 -13.55 -6.67
C ASP A 56 8.67 -13.20 -6.46
N GLY A 57 9.35 -13.92 -5.58
CA GLY A 57 10.73 -13.61 -5.18
C GLY A 57 10.86 -12.64 -4.00
N VAL A 58 9.78 -11.97 -3.57
CA VAL A 58 9.74 -11.05 -2.40
C VAL A 58 8.81 -11.58 -1.31
N ILE A 59 7.52 -11.71 -1.60
CA ILE A 59 6.51 -12.21 -0.65
C ILE A 59 6.54 -13.74 -0.61
N ASN A 60 6.56 -14.37 -1.77
CA ASN A 60 6.65 -15.82 -1.90
C ASN A 60 7.86 -16.24 -2.74
N TYR A 61 8.26 -17.51 -2.60
CA TYR A 61 9.25 -18.08 -3.48
C TYR A 61 8.73 -18.06 -4.93
N ASP A 62 9.60 -17.69 -5.89
CA ASP A 62 9.30 -17.72 -7.31
C ASP A 62 9.58 -19.12 -7.89
N TYR A 63 8.55 -19.94 -8.01
CA TYR A 63 8.62 -21.25 -8.66
C TYR A 63 8.15 -21.22 -10.12
N GLY A 64 8.06 -20.01 -10.71
CA GLY A 64 7.53 -19.82 -12.05
C GLY A 64 6.00 -19.91 -12.10
N TYR A 65 5.34 -18.82 -12.47
CA TYR A 65 3.89 -18.74 -12.66
C TYR A 65 3.05 -19.24 -11.47
N VAL A 66 3.42 -18.88 -10.24
CA VAL A 66 2.68 -19.28 -9.03
C VAL A 66 1.26 -18.70 -9.06
N HIS A 67 0.27 -19.60 -9.22
CA HIS A 67 -1.16 -19.24 -9.34
C HIS A 67 -2.09 -20.14 -8.50
N LYS A 68 -1.54 -21.16 -7.79
CA LYS A 68 -2.29 -22.06 -6.90
C LYS A 68 -1.75 -21.96 -5.47
N LEU A 69 -2.64 -22.00 -4.47
CA LEU A 69 -2.25 -21.87 -3.06
C LEU A 69 -1.26 -22.94 -2.61
N LYS A 70 -1.36 -24.18 -3.11
CA LYS A 70 -0.41 -25.27 -2.79
C LYS A 70 1.03 -24.96 -3.18
N ASN A 71 1.23 -24.08 -4.18
CA ASN A 71 2.54 -23.66 -4.68
C ASN A 71 2.98 -22.31 -4.08
N PHE A 72 2.14 -21.67 -3.27
CA PHE A 72 2.44 -20.39 -2.66
C PHE A 72 3.07 -20.61 -1.28
N LYS A 73 4.37 -20.37 -1.19
CA LYS A 73 5.12 -20.46 0.08
C LYS A 73 5.70 -19.11 0.42
N PHE A 74 5.35 -18.57 1.56
CA PHE A 74 5.95 -17.32 2.04
C PHE A 74 7.45 -17.46 2.21
N ARG A 75 8.19 -16.40 1.89
CA ARG A 75 9.62 -16.32 2.18
C ARG A 75 9.86 -16.05 3.68
N PRO A 76 11.09 -16.33 4.18
CA PRO A 76 11.41 -16.16 5.59
C PRO A 76 11.18 -14.73 6.06
N GLY A 77 10.49 -14.59 7.20
CA GLY A 77 10.23 -13.30 7.84
C GLY A 77 9.12 -12.46 7.19
N VAL A 78 8.45 -12.92 6.13
CA VAL A 78 7.43 -12.10 5.43
C VAL A 78 6.25 -11.79 6.34
N LEU A 79 5.66 -12.75 7.02
CA LEU A 79 4.51 -12.50 7.89
C LEU A 79 4.87 -11.53 9.04
N SER A 80 5.99 -11.74 9.70
CA SER A 80 6.47 -10.86 10.77
C SER A 80 6.82 -9.47 10.24
N GLY A 81 7.41 -9.38 9.04
CA GLY A 81 7.76 -8.10 8.41
C GLY A 81 6.54 -7.30 7.97
N LEU A 82 5.53 -7.94 7.37
CA LEU A 82 4.27 -7.30 7.01
C LEU A 82 3.54 -6.76 8.25
N LYS A 83 3.49 -7.57 9.33
CA LYS A 83 2.90 -7.13 10.59
C LYS A 83 3.66 -5.95 11.21
N TYR A 84 4.99 -5.99 11.18
CA TYR A 84 5.85 -4.90 11.66
C TYR A 84 5.61 -3.59 10.91
N LEU A 85 5.52 -3.64 9.57
CA LEU A 85 5.20 -2.49 8.73
C LEU A 85 3.81 -1.93 9.03
N GLN A 86 2.81 -2.81 9.12
CA GLN A 86 1.43 -2.41 9.39
C GLN A 86 1.26 -1.77 10.77
N ASN A 87 1.94 -2.29 11.80
CA ASN A 87 1.95 -1.69 13.14
C ASN A 87 2.59 -0.29 13.14
N ARG A 88 3.49 0.00 12.20
CA ARG A 88 4.07 1.33 11.97
C ARG A 88 3.28 2.19 10.99
N LYS A 89 2.02 1.80 10.71
CA LYS A 89 1.10 2.55 9.87
C LYS A 89 1.53 2.69 8.40
N TYR A 90 2.38 1.78 7.90
CA TYR A 90 2.68 1.72 6.47
C TYR A 90 1.51 1.09 5.70
N PHE A 91 1.18 1.68 4.54
CA PHE A 91 0.37 1.01 3.53
C PHE A 91 1.19 -0.11 2.87
N LEU A 92 0.53 -1.25 2.61
CA LEU A 92 1.14 -2.43 1.99
C LEU A 92 0.56 -2.66 0.60
N PHE A 93 1.36 -2.45 -0.43
CA PHE A 93 0.94 -2.61 -1.83
C PHE A 93 1.70 -3.72 -2.53
N ILE A 94 0.98 -4.55 -3.28
CA ILE A 94 1.61 -5.52 -4.20
C ILE A 94 1.64 -4.90 -5.59
N VAL A 95 2.81 -4.96 -6.26
CA VAL A 95 3.03 -4.47 -7.63
C VAL A 95 3.76 -5.56 -8.42
N THR A 96 3.02 -6.39 -9.17
CA THR A 96 3.56 -7.64 -9.71
C THR A 96 3.36 -7.82 -11.21
N ASN A 97 4.38 -8.36 -11.89
CA ASN A 97 4.30 -8.78 -13.29
C ASN A 97 3.74 -10.20 -13.39
N GLN A 98 2.54 -10.36 -13.94
CA GLN A 98 1.83 -11.62 -14.07
C GLN A 98 1.64 -12.02 -15.55
N ALA A 99 2.76 -12.08 -16.29
CA ALA A 99 2.76 -12.41 -17.71
C ALA A 99 2.20 -13.82 -18.02
N GLY A 100 2.13 -14.70 -17.01
CA GLY A 100 1.51 -16.02 -17.14
C GLY A 100 0.07 -15.98 -17.65
N ILE A 101 -0.69 -14.93 -17.25
CA ILE A 101 -2.04 -14.68 -17.74
C ILE A 101 -2.01 -14.46 -19.25
N GLY A 102 -1.23 -13.49 -19.72
CA GLY A 102 -1.10 -13.19 -21.15
C GLY A 102 -0.56 -14.36 -21.97
N LYS A 103 0.31 -15.18 -21.39
CA LYS A 103 0.91 -16.38 -22.02
C LYS A 103 0.02 -17.63 -21.93
N LYS A 104 -1.22 -17.54 -21.44
CA LYS A 104 -2.16 -18.67 -21.24
C LYS A 104 -1.60 -19.78 -20.33
N LYS A 105 -0.76 -19.46 -19.36
CA LYS A 105 -0.26 -20.43 -18.36
C LYS A 105 -1.28 -20.66 -17.25
N PHE A 106 -2.07 -19.65 -16.94
CA PHE A 106 -3.20 -19.69 -16.01
C PHE A 106 -4.17 -18.54 -16.33
N LYS A 107 -5.40 -18.65 -15.84
CA LYS A 107 -6.46 -17.65 -16.07
C LYS A 107 -6.35 -16.49 -15.07
N GLU A 108 -6.83 -15.33 -15.46
CA GLU A 108 -6.90 -14.15 -14.60
C GLU A 108 -7.79 -14.41 -13.34
N SER A 109 -8.84 -15.20 -13.49
CA SER A 109 -9.67 -15.68 -12.37
C SER A 109 -8.90 -16.51 -11.35
N GLU A 110 -7.91 -17.31 -11.78
CA GLU A 110 -7.06 -18.08 -10.88
C GLU A 110 -6.09 -17.18 -10.09
N PHE A 111 -5.62 -16.09 -10.70
CA PHE A 111 -4.86 -15.06 -10.01
C PHE A 111 -5.69 -14.41 -8.88
N PHE A 112 -6.91 -13.99 -9.16
CA PHE A 112 -7.79 -13.40 -8.15
C PHE A 112 -8.19 -14.41 -7.06
N LYS A 113 -8.47 -15.66 -7.43
CA LYS A 113 -8.75 -16.74 -6.47
C LYS A 113 -7.60 -16.92 -5.49
N LEU A 114 -6.36 -17.03 -6.00
CA LEU A 114 -5.17 -17.14 -5.17
C LEU A 114 -5.06 -15.99 -4.18
N HIS A 115 -5.21 -14.73 -4.66
CA HIS A 115 -5.10 -13.56 -3.79
C HIS A 115 -6.22 -13.49 -2.75
N LYS A 116 -7.44 -13.90 -3.08
CA LYS A 116 -8.54 -14.03 -2.11
C LYS A 116 -8.20 -15.04 -1.02
N GLU A 117 -7.65 -16.20 -1.38
CA GLU A 117 -7.26 -17.26 -0.43
C GLU A 117 -6.10 -16.78 0.48
N ILE A 118 -5.10 -16.08 -0.08
CA ILE A 118 -4.00 -15.49 0.67
C ILE A 118 -4.53 -14.44 1.65
N ASN A 119 -5.36 -13.50 1.16
CA ASN A 119 -5.94 -12.45 2.01
C ASN A 119 -6.77 -13.03 3.15
N ASN A 120 -7.53 -14.10 2.92
CA ASN A 120 -8.31 -14.77 3.97
C ASN A 120 -7.41 -15.40 5.05
N LYS A 121 -6.25 -15.95 4.65
CA LYS A 121 -5.24 -16.46 5.61
C LYS A 121 -4.60 -15.33 6.41
N LEU A 122 -4.22 -14.24 5.74
CA LEU A 122 -3.58 -13.09 6.36
C LEU A 122 -4.51 -12.34 7.33
N LYS A 123 -5.79 -12.21 6.98
CA LYS A 123 -6.82 -11.60 7.87
C LYS A 123 -6.92 -12.30 9.22
N LYS A 124 -6.74 -13.63 9.29
CA LYS A 124 -6.77 -14.39 10.55
C LYS A 124 -5.68 -13.97 11.54
N ILE A 125 -4.61 -13.35 11.04
CA ILE A 125 -3.50 -12.83 11.85
C ILE A 125 -3.42 -11.30 11.79
N ASN A 126 -4.52 -10.67 11.40
CA ASN A 126 -4.65 -9.21 11.26
C ASN A 126 -3.57 -8.59 10.37
N ILE A 127 -3.32 -9.19 9.19
CA ILE A 127 -2.49 -8.64 8.11
C ILE A 127 -3.35 -8.51 6.87
N PHE A 128 -3.20 -7.39 6.14
CA PHE A 128 -3.89 -7.17 4.87
C PHE A 128 -3.05 -6.31 3.94
N PHE A 129 -3.23 -6.52 2.64
CA PHE A 129 -2.71 -5.63 1.62
C PHE A 129 -3.76 -4.59 1.27
N ASP A 130 -3.35 -3.31 1.23
CA ASP A 130 -4.24 -2.18 0.94
C ASP A 130 -4.63 -2.14 -0.54
N ASN A 131 -3.72 -2.51 -1.45
CA ASN A 131 -4.03 -2.66 -2.88
C ASN A 131 -3.10 -3.66 -3.56
N ILE A 132 -3.57 -4.23 -4.68
CA ILE A 132 -2.80 -5.14 -5.53
C ILE A 132 -2.90 -4.67 -6.97
N GLN A 133 -1.78 -4.26 -7.54
CA GLN A 133 -1.64 -3.93 -8.96
C GLN A 133 -0.87 -5.06 -9.66
N TYR A 134 -1.38 -5.51 -10.78
CA TYR A 134 -0.73 -6.56 -11.56
C TYR A 134 -0.69 -6.25 -13.05
N SER A 135 0.24 -6.86 -13.76
CA SER A 135 0.39 -6.68 -15.21
C SER A 135 0.36 -8.03 -15.93
N PRO A 136 -0.69 -8.32 -16.70
CA PRO A 136 -0.76 -9.51 -17.57
C PRO A 136 0.00 -9.31 -18.89
N PHE A 137 0.46 -8.09 -19.19
CA PHE A 137 1.04 -7.72 -20.46
C PHE A 137 2.43 -8.33 -20.69
N HIS A 138 2.70 -8.74 -21.93
CA HIS A 138 4.01 -9.20 -22.38
C HIS A 138 4.08 -9.13 -23.91
N PRO A 139 5.21 -8.72 -24.54
CA PRO A 139 5.35 -8.72 -26.01
C PRO A 139 5.01 -10.08 -26.64
N ASN A 140 5.42 -11.16 -25.99
CA ASN A 140 5.18 -12.54 -26.44
C ASN A 140 3.94 -13.18 -25.78
N ALA A 141 2.91 -12.39 -25.42
CA ALA A 141 1.66 -12.94 -24.92
C ALA A 141 0.90 -13.66 -26.04
N LYS A 142 0.21 -14.77 -25.68
CA LYS A 142 -0.66 -15.51 -26.59
C LYS A 142 -2.06 -14.89 -26.70
N ILE A 143 -2.50 -14.16 -25.68
CA ILE A 143 -3.79 -13.45 -25.69
C ILE A 143 -3.57 -12.09 -26.36
N LYS A 144 -4.27 -11.81 -27.47
CA LYS A 144 -4.10 -10.61 -28.31
C LYS A 144 -4.16 -9.30 -27.50
N LYS A 145 -5.15 -9.14 -26.60
CA LYS A 145 -5.29 -7.93 -25.75
C LYS A 145 -4.10 -7.65 -24.83
N TYR A 146 -3.32 -8.68 -24.47
CA TYR A 146 -2.15 -8.57 -23.60
C TYR A 146 -0.82 -8.59 -24.36
N LYS A 147 -0.83 -8.83 -25.69
CA LYS A 147 0.36 -8.88 -26.53
C LYS A 147 0.82 -7.48 -26.91
N LYS A 148 1.46 -6.78 -25.98
CA LYS A 148 2.03 -5.43 -26.20
C LYS A 148 3.07 -5.08 -25.15
N ASN A 149 3.94 -4.14 -25.49
CA ASN A 149 4.70 -3.38 -24.51
C ASN A 149 3.73 -2.47 -23.74
N SER A 150 3.78 -2.50 -22.43
CA SER A 150 2.85 -1.74 -21.59
C SER A 150 3.57 -1.10 -20.43
N LEU A 151 3.28 0.16 -20.15
CA LEU A 151 3.75 0.86 -18.95
C LEU A 151 3.24 0.25 -17.65
N MET A 152 2.15 -0.54 -17.72
CA MET A 152 1.68 -1.36 -16.57
C MET A 152 2.67 -2.46 -16.20
N ARG A 153 3.54 -2.90 -17.14
CA ARG A 153 4.54 -3.94 -16.88
C ARG A 153 5.86 -3.31 -16.43
N LYS A 154 6.39 -3.70 -15.27
CA LYS A 154 7.74 -3.34 -14.85
C LYS A 154 8.77 -3.80 -15.92
N PRO A 155 9.68 -2.94 -16.40
CA PRO A 155 10.16 -1.68 -15.80
C PRO A 155 9.31 -0.42 -16.10
N GLY A 156 8.08 -0.54 -16.62
CA GLY A 156 7.10 0.53 -16.59
C GLY A 156 6.62 0.78 -15.16
N ASN A 157 6.21 2.02 -14.87
CA ASN A 157 5.86 2.43 -13.52
C ASN A 157 4.37 2.75 -13.32
N LYS A 158 3.52 2.45 -14.31
CA LYS A 158 2.09 2.82 -14.24
C LYS A 158 1.36 2.16 -13.09
N MET A 159 1.73 0.93 -12.68
CA MET A 159 1.14 0.28 -11.51
C MET A 159 1.41 1.06 -10.22
N ILE A 160 2.64 1.55 -10.04
CA ILE A 160 3.02 2.37 -8.87
C ILE A 160 2.29 3.71 -8.93
N ASN A 161 2.32 4.39 -10.09
CA ASN A 161 1.67 5.69 -10.26
C ASN A 161 0.16 5.62 -10.05
N ASN A 162 -0.51 4.53 -10.46
CA ASN A 162 -1.94 4.34 -10.19
C ASN A 162 -2.23 4.31 -8.68
N ILE A 163 -1.37 3.69 -7.89
CA ILE A 163 -1.50 3.71 -6.43
C ILE A 163 -1.25 5.13 -5.91
N MET A 164 -0.18 5.78 -6.36
CA MET A 164 0.19 7.13 -5.92
C MET A 164 -0.88 8.19 -6.20
N LEU A 165 -1.68 8.01 -7.24
CA LEU A 165 -2.78 8.92 -7.60
C LEU A 165 -4.02 8.75 -6.71
N ASN A 166 -4.19 7.59 -6.08
CA ASN A 166 -5.41 7.24 -5.34
C ASN A 166 -5.19 7.14 -3.81
N TRP A 167 -3.97 7.41 -3.34
CA TRP A 167 -3.62 7.28 -1.92
C TRP A 167 -2.76 8.46 -1.49
N ASP A 168 -3.08 9.06 -0.34
CA ASP A 168 -2.24 10.10 0.27
C ASP A 168 -1.00 9.45 0.89
N LEU A 169 0.12 9.55 0.17
CA LEU A 169 1.35 8.86 0.50
C LEU A 169 2.47 9.80 0.90
N ASN A 170 3.15 9.47 2.00
CA ASN A 170 4.44 10.07 2.33
C ASN A 170 5.54 9.44 1.47
N TYR A 171 5.80 10.04 0.30
CA TYR A 171 6.78 9.52 -0.66
C TYR A 171 8.20 9.44 -0.10
N ARG A 172 8.59 10.38 0.78
CA ARG A 172 9.94 10.42 1.37
C ARG A 172 10.23 9.21 2.23
N LYS A 173 9.21 8.69 2.92
CA LYS A 173 9.29 7.50 3.76
C LYS A 173 8.80 6.23 3.06
N SER A 174 8.36 6.33 1.80
CA SER A 174 7.92 5.18 1.02
C SER A 174 9.07 4.54 0.25
N PHE A 175 8.99 3.22 0.09
CA PHE A 175 10.01 2.46 -0.63
C PHE A 175 9.43 1.24 -1.34
N MET A 176 10.22 0.66 -2.25
CA MET A 176 9.90 -0.58 -2.94
C MET A 176 10.92 -1.66 -2.62
N ILE A 177 10.45 -2.89 -2.40
CA ILE A 177 11.28 -4.10 -2.34
C ILE A 177 10.95 -4.96 -3.55
N GLY A 178 11.96 -5.34 -4.31
CA GLY A 178 11.86 -6.20 -5.48
C GLY A 178 13.09 -7.10 -5.61
N ASP A 179 13.00 -8.13 -6.44
CA ASP A 179 14.11 -9.09 -6.65
C ASP A 179 14.82 -8.89 -8.01
N LYS A 180 14.23 -8.07 -8.90
CA LYS A 180 14.70 -7.88 -10.28
C LYS A 180 15.06 -6.44 -10.61
N ILE A 181 15.95 -6.28 -11.60
CA ILE A 181 16.31 -4.95 -12.13
C ILE A 181 15.08 -4.18 -12.64
N THR A 182 14.06 -4.90 -13.14
CA THR A 182 12.79 -4.28 -13.60
C THR A 182 12.03 -3.59 -12.48
N ASP A 183 12.13 -4.07 -11.25
CA ASP A 183 11.54 -3.45 -10.07
C ASP A 183 12.27 -2.16 -9.70
N LYS A 184 13.61 -2.23 -9.68
CA LYS A 184 14.47 -1.06 -9.44
C LYS A 184 14.18 0.06 -10.44
N LEU A 185 14.08 -0.27 -11.73
CA LEU A 185 13.80 0.71 -12.77
C LEU A 185 12.38 1.31 -12.63
N ALA A 186 11.38 0.51 -12.27
CA ALA A 186 10.03 0.99 -12.03
C ALA A 186 9.97 1.94 -10.82
N ALA A 187 10.62 1.57 -9.71
CA ALA A 187 10.73 2.41 -8.51
C ALA A 187 11.44 3.74 -8.81
N ARG A 188 12.58 3.69 -9.54
CA ARG A 188 13.33 4.90 -9.95
C ARG A 188 12.46 5.84 -10.78
N LYS A 189 11.71 5.33 -11.76
CA LYS A 189 10.78 6.12 -12.58
C LYS A 189 9.66 6.77 -11.75
N SER A 190 9.28 6.16 -10.65
CA SER A 190 8.28 6.69 -9.71
C SER A 190 8.91 7.53 -8.58
N LYS A 191 10.22 7.78 -8.60
CA LYS A 191 10.96 8.54 -7.57
C LYS A 191 10.81 7.95 -6.16
N ILE A 192 10.72 6.61 -6.05
CA ILE A 192 10.65 5.88 -4.79
C ILE A 192 11.98 5.19 -4.53
N LYS A 193 12.43 5.15 -3.27
CA LYS A 193 13.61 4.37 -2.87
C LYS A 193 13.40 2.90 -3.18
N PHE A 194 14.47 2.20 -3.57
CA PHE A 194 14.42 0.79 -3.92
C PHE A 194 15.44 -0.02 -3.12
N PHE A 195 15.01 -1.20 -2.69
CA PHE A 195 15.85 -2.19 -2.04
C PHE A 195 15.67 -3.55 -2.71
N TYR A 196 16.78 -4.26 -2.95
CA TYR A 196 16.71 -5.65 -3.39
C TYR A 196 16.24 -6.56 -2.24
N ALA A 197 15.42 -7.54 -2.55
CA ALA A 197 14.92 -8.50 -1.56
C ALA A 197 16.04 -9.31 -0.91
N GLU A 198 16.17 -9.24 0.40
CA GLU A 198 17.10 -10.02 1.21
C GLU A 198 16.53 -11.38 1.64
N ARG A 199 17.38 -12.25 2.19
CA ARG A 199 16.98 -13.59 2.65
C ARG A 199 15.85 -13.56 3.70
N ASN A 200 15.90 -12.63 4.64
CA ASN A 200 14.92 -12.48 5.71
C ASN A 200 14.22 -11.12 5.64
N PHE A 201 12.97 -11.12 5.21
CA PHE A 201 12.18 -9.91 4.99
C PHE A 201 11.99 -9.07 6.27
N TYR A 202 11.75 -9.70 7.43
CA TYR A 202 11.57 -8.96 8.69
C TYR A 202 12.84 -8.19 9.09
N LYS A 203 14.00 -8.86 9.04
CA LYS A 203 15.27 -8.19 9.35
C LYS A 203 15.52 -7.02 8.41
N GLN A 204 15.23 -7.21 7.13
CA GLN A 204 15.39 -6.18 6.10
C GLN A 204 14.51 -4.95 6.38
N VAL A 205 13.19 -5.14 6.54
CA VAL A 205 12.30 -3.98 6.76
C VAL A 205 12.57 -3.28 8.08
N LYS A 206 12.98 -4.01 9.12
CA LYS A 206 13.41 -3.42 10.40
C LYS A 206 14.65 -2.53 10.21
N SER A 207 15.66 -3.01 9.48
CA SER A 207 16.86 -2.23 9.16
C SER A 207 16.53 -0.99 8.33
N ILE A 208 15.70 -1.14 7.28
CA ILE A 208 15.30 -0.02 6.44
C ILE A 208 14.64 1.08 7.27
N ILE A 209 13.64 0.72 8.11
CA ILE A 209 12.86 1.69 8.88
C ILE A 209 13.71 2.38 9.96
N ASN A 210 14.65 1.68 10.59
CA ASN A 210 15.50 2.27 11.62
C ASN A 210 16.53 3.26 11.03
N ASN A 211 16.77 3.23 9.72
CA ASN A 211 17.68 4.14 9.00
C ASN A 211 16.95 5.28 8.25
N TYR A 212 15.62 5.44 8.51
CA TYR A 212 14.82 6.58 8.06
C TYR A 212 14.69 7.62 9.16
#